data_4eb7568da296edb3c01e06e7bed84627
#
_entry.id   4eb7568da296edb3c01e06e7bed84627
#
_cell.length_a   1.000
_cell.length_b   1.000
_cell.length_c   1.000
_cell.angle_alpha   90.00
_cell.angle_beta   90.00
_cell.angle_gamma   90.00
#
_symmetry.space_group_name_H-M   'P 1'
#
loop_
_entity.id
_entity.type
_entity.pdbx_description
1 polymer ?
#
loop_
_entity_poly.entity_id
_entity_poly.type
_entity_poly.pdbx_seq_one_letter_code
_entity_poly.pdbx_strand_id
1 'polypeptide(L)'
;MTGNEVQNHYARDDIARRVLEAARAAAGPGVPLTPEVLAPIDHFHGGGLASTRELVALLQPRAGETVLDIGCGIGGPARWIANTFGCQVTGIDLTAAFCRAAEILNTETGLSGKVKVFEASALALPFEPESFDRAYSQNVVMNIADKKGFYREAFRVLRPGGVLAMANLCAGPGGEPYYPAPWATTAATSFLSTPEETRRDLEQTGFEVVRFEDTSARTAAARRAQRLRLESEGLPALGFHVFMGAHMLEAMINTARSAEEGRGVSVEMLVRKPG
;
A
#
# COMPACT_ATOMS: atom_id res chain seq x y z
N MET A 1 -17.23 -4.86 -12.15
CA MET A 1 -15.91 -4.84 -12.81
C MET A 1 -15.14 -6.06 -12.40
N THR A 2 -14.54 -6.73 -13.36
CA THR A 2 -13.75 -7.94 -13.14
C THR A 2 -12.35 -7.54 -12.67
N GLY A 3 -11.67 -8.39 -11.88
CA GLY A 3 -10.29 -8.16 -11.43
C GLY A 3 -9.30 -7.86 -12.57
N ASN A 4 -9.66 -8.17 -13.83
CA ASN A 4 -8.88 -7.91 -15.03
C ASN A 4 -8.58 -6.41 -15.30
N GLU A 5 -9.50 -5.49 -14.98
CA GLU A 5 -9.27 -4.06 -15.26
C GLU A 5 -8.26 -3.43 -14.28
N VAL A 6 -8.26 -3.87 -13.01
CA VAL A 6 -7.25 -3.47 -12.02
C VAL A 6 -5.90 -4.07 -12.39
N GLN A 7 -5.85 -5.37 -12.75
CA GLN A 7 -4.62 -6.03 -13.20
C GLN A 7 -4.01 -5.33 -14.41
N ASN A 8 -4.80 -4.96 -15.41
CA ASN A 8 -4.32 -4.28 -16.62
C ASN A 8 -3.74 -2.89 -16.33
N HIS A 9 -4.24 -2.19 -15.31
CA HIS A 9 -3.69 -0.89 -14.91
C HIS A 9 -2.23 -1.01 -14.42
N TYR A 10 -1.87 -2.14 -13.78
CA TYR A 10 -0.56 -2.36 -13.17
C TYR A 10 0.36 -3.33 -13.91
N ALA A 11 -0.11 -4.05 -14.94
CA ALA A 11 0.64 -5.12 -15.58
C ALA A 11 1.82 -4.64 -16.44
N ARG A 12 3.06 -4.95 -16.02
CA ARG A 12 4.30 -4.84 -16.82
C ARG A 12 5.28 -5.95 -16.42
N ASP A 13 5.84 -6.66 -17.39
CA ASP A 13 6.71 -7.83 -17.13
C ASP A 13 8.18 -7.52 -16.78
N ASP A 14 8.62 -6.25 -16.90
CA ASP A 14 10.01 -5.85 -16.69
C ASP A 14 10.26 -5.06 -15.39
N ILE A 15 9.31 -5.10 -14.45
CA ILE A 15 9.29 -4.26 -13.24
C ILE A 15 10.57 -4.44 -12.40
N ALA A 16 10.90 -5.68 -12.03
CA ALA A 16 12.05 -5.96 -11.17
C ALA A 16 13.36 -5.45 -11.80
N ARG A 17 13.57 -5.71 -13.10
CA ARG A 17 14.76 -5.24 -13.83
C ARG A 17 14.89 -3.72 -13.76
N ARG A 18 13.81 -2.99 -14.05
CA ARG A 18 13.81 -1.52 -14.04
C ARG A 18 14.07 -0.96 -12.64
N VAL A 19 13.47 -1.56 -11.61
CA VAL A 19 13.70 -1.18 -10.21
C VAL A 19 15.16 -1.40 -9.81
N LEU A 20 15.73 -2.57 -10.14
CA LEU A 20 17.11 -2.91 -9.82
C LEU A 20 18.11 -2.02 -10.56
N GLU A 21 17.90 -1.77 -11.85
CA GLU A 21 18.76 -0.88 -12.65
C GLU A 21 18.76 0.55 -12.06
N ALA A 22 17.58 1.11 -11.77
CA ALA A 22 17.48 2.44 -11.19
C ALA A 22 18.08 2.53 -9.78
N ALA A 23 17.81 1.54 -8.93
CA ALA A 23 18.35 1.51 -7.56
C ALA A 23 19.88 1.39 -7.56
N ARG A 24 20.45 0.50 -8.39
CA ARG A 24 21.90 0.34 -8.52
C ARG A 24 22.58 1.58 -9.09
N ALA A 25 21.96 2.23 -10.09
CA ALA A 25 22.48 3.47 -10.66
C ALA A 25 22.54 4.61 -9.63
N ALA A 26 21.53 4.70 -8.76
CA ALA A 26 21.47 5.74 -7.73
C ALA A 26 22.36 5.45 -6.52
N ALA A 27 22.47 4.18 -6.11
CA ALA A 27 23.29 3.78 -4.97
C ALA A 27 24.79 3.81 -5.26
N GLY A 28 25.18 3.61 -6.51
CA GLY A 28 26.57 3.53 -6.93
C GLY A 28 27.19 2.12 -6.89
N PRO A 29 28.40 1.96 -7.45
CA PRO A 29 29.04 0.66 -7.54
C PRO A 29 29.35 0.04 -6.17
N GLY A 30 29.05 -1.26 -6.02
CA GLY A 30 29.40 -2.03 -4.83
C GLY A 30 28.51 -1.80 -3.60
N VAL A 31 27.51 -0.91 -3.68
CA VAL A 31 26.54 -0.71 -2.57
C VAL A 31 25.56 -1.87 -2.56
N PRO A 32 25.41 -2.59 -1.41
CA PRO A 32 24.43 -3.65 -1.28
C PRO A 32 22.99 -3.12 -1.43
N LEU A 33 22.14 -3.88 -2.09
CA LEU A 33 20.71 -3.58 -2.15
C LEU A 33 20.07 -3.96 -0.81
N THR A 34 19.59 -2.95 -0.08
CA THR A 34 18.83 -3.11 1.16
C THR A 34 17.42 -2.57 0.98
N PRO A 35 16.47 -2.90 1.89
CA PRO A 35 15.14 -2.28 1.86
C PRO A 35 15.18 -0.75 1.85
N GLU A 36 16.14 -0.13 2.53
CA GLU A 36 16.30 1.34 2.56
C GLU A 36 16.76 1.91 1.21
N VAL A 37 17.65 1.20 0.51
CA VAL A 37 18.11 1.58 -0.84
C VAL A 37 16.98 1.50 -1.86
N LEU A 38 16.10 0.50 -1.71
CA LEU A 38 14.94 0.31 -2.60
C LEU A 38 13.76 1.23 -2.24
N ALA A 39 13.66 1.68 -0.98
CA ALA A 39 12.49 2.39 -0.45
C ALA A 39 11.99 3.59 -1.29
N PRO A 40 12.85 4.41 -1.94
CA PRO A 40 12.37 5.48 -2.80
C PRO A 40 11.55 5.00 -4.00
N ILE A 41 11.70 3.74 -4.42
CA ILE A 41 11.05 3.17 -5.61
C ILE A 41 9.93 2.21 -5.21
N ASP A 42 10.14 1.36 -4.20
CA ASP A 42 9.28 0.20 -3.92
C ASP A 42 8.20 0.43 -2.87
N HIS A 43 8.18 1.59 -2.21
CA HIS A 43 7.06 2.03 -1.39
C HIS A 43 6.05 2.76 -2.27
N PHE A 44 5.21 1.98 -2.95
CA PHE A 44 4.25 2.44 -3.95
C PHE A 44 2.99 3.06 -3.34
N HIS A 45 3.16 4.11 -2.54
CA HIS A 45 2.07 4.89 -1.95
C HIS A 45 2.53 6.30 -1.58
N GLY A 46 1.58 7.19 -1.29
CA GLY A 46 1.89 8.55 -0.84
C GLY A 46 2.67 8.56 0.46
N GLY A 47 3.74 9.35 0.51
CA GLY A 47 4.63 9.47 1.69
C GLY A 47 5.76 8.43 1.76
N GLY A 48 5.79 7.42 0.90
CA GLY A 48 6.88 6.44 0.82
C GLY A 48 7.19 5.78 2.17
N LEU A 49 8.47 5.50 2.44
CA LEU A 49 8.90 4.85 3.69
C LEU A 49 8.45 5.59 4.96
N ALA A 50 8.31 6.92 4.93
CA ALA A 50 7.84 7.67 6.10
C ALA A 50 6.42 7.28 6.49
N SER A 51 5.51 7.18 5.52
CA SER A 51 4.13 6.71 5.75
C SER A 51 4.07 5.24 6.22
N THR A 52 4.94 4.38 5.68
CA THR A 52 5.06 3.00 6.19
C THR A 52 5.50 2.98 7.66
N ARG A 53 6.46 3.82 8.06
CA ARG A 53 6.90 3.91 9.46
C ARG A 53 5.78 4.36 10.39
N GLU A 54 4.94 5.31 9.97
CA GLU A 54 3.78 5.76 10.74
C GLU A 54 2.76 4.63 10.92
N LEU A 55 2.41 3.92 9.85
CA LEU A 55 1.49 2.77 9.93
C LEU A 55 2.05 1.64 10.79
N VAL A 56 3.34 1.35 10.69
CA VAL A 56 4.00 0.30 11.48
C VAL A 56 4.09 0.67 12.96
N ALA A 57 4.19 1.97 13.29
CA ALA A 57 4.09 2.44 14.66
C ALA A 57 2.72 2.14 15.29
N LEU A 58 1.64 2.07 14.49
CA LEU A 58 0.33 1.58 14.94
C LEU A 58 0.29 0.06 15.00
N LEU A 59 0.82 -0.62 13.99
CA LEU A 59 0.81 -2.07 13.88
C LEU A 59 1.64 -2.75 14.99
N GLN A 60 2.78 -2.17 15.37
CA GLN A 60 3.70 -2.67 16.41
C GLN A 60 4.10 -4.15 16.24
N PRO A 61 4.63 -4.56 15.07
CA PRO A 61 5.01 -5.94 14.84
C PRO A 61 6.17 -6.35 15.75
N ARG A 62 6.22 -7.64 16.12
CA ARG A 62 7.24 -8.19 17.02
C ARG A 62 8.01 -9.32 16.35
N ALA A 63 9.25 -9.53 16.79
CA ALA A 63 10.05 -10.62 16.29
C ALA A 63 9.36 -11.98 16.45
N GLY A 64 9.36 -12.77 15.39
CA GLY A 64 8.73 -14.08 15.34
C GLY A 64 7.22 -14.08 15.05
N GLU A 65 6.54 -12.93 15.05
CA GLU A 65 5.14 -12.85 14.64
C GLU A 65 4.97 -13.07 13.12
N THR A 66 3.78 -13.54 12.75
CA THR A 66 3.32 -13.66 11.37
C THR A 66 2.50 -12.44 10.99
N VAL A 67 2.92 -11.73 9.95
CA VAL A 67 2.29 -10.49 9.47
C VAL A 67 1.78 -10.68 8.05
N LEU A 68 0.55 -10.28 7.77
CA LEU A 68 -0.03 -10.27 6.43
C LEU A 68 -0.01 -8.86 5.84
N ASP A 69 0.55 -8.72 4.64
CA ASP A 69 0.48 -7.50 3.81
C ASP A 69 -0.59 -7.68 2.73
N ILE A 70 -1.73 -7.00 2.87
CA ILE A 70 -2.86 -7.14 1.94
C ILE A 70 -2.75 -6.07 0.85
N GLY A 71 -2.36 -6.48 -0.36
CA GLY A 71 -2.04 -5.61 -1.48
C GLY A 71 -0.59 -5.14 -1.43
N CYS A 72 0.34 -6.08 -1.36
CA CYS A 72 1.76 -5.81 -1.10
C CYS A 72 2.50 -5.13 -2.26
N GLY A 73 1.90 -5.02 -3.45
CA GLY A 73 2.57 -4.51 -4.64
C GLY A 73 3.87 -5.28 -4.92
N ILE A 74 4.97 -4.56 -5.08
CA ILE A 74 6.30 -5.16 -5.28
C ILE A 74 7.05 -5.43 -3.97
N GLY A 75 6.36 -5.43 -2.82
CA GLY A 75 6.84 -5.91 -1.53
C GLY A 75 7.76 -4.98 -0.74
N GLY A 76 7.82 -3.69 -1.04
CA GLY A 76 8.68 -2.73 -0.33
C GLY A 76 8.43 -2.68 1.17
N PRO A 77 7.20 -2.34 1.63
CA PRO A 77 6.86 -2.36 3.04
C PRO A 77 7.11 -3.70 3.72
N ALA A 78 6.76 -4.82 3.05
CA ALA A 78 6.98 -6.16 3.58
C ALA A 78 8.46 -6.45 3.87
N ARG A 79 9.36 -6.12 2.93
CA ARG A 79 10.82 -6.25 3.11
C ARG A 79 11.32 -5.41 4.26
N TRP A 80 10.92 -4.16 4.32
CA TRP A 80 11.35 -3.25 5.37
C TRP A 80 10.89 -3.72 6.76
N ILE A 81 9.63 -4.14 6.90
CA ILE A 81 9.06 -4.67 8.15
C ILE A 81 9.80 -5.94 8.59
N ALA A 82 9.97 -6.92 7.69
CA ALA A 82 10.64 -8.17 7.99
C ALA A 82 12.12 -7.96 8.42
N ASN A 83 12.81 -7.03 7.76
CA ASN A 83 14.20 -6.70 8.08
C ASN A 83 14.33 -5.97 9.41
N THR A 84 13.45 -5.01 9.68
CA THR A 84 13.53 -4.13 10.86
C THR A 84 13.08 -4.84 12.13
N PHE A 85 12.01 -5.63 12.07
CA PHE A 85 11.36 -6.21 13.27
C PHE A 85 11.60 -7.70 13.43
N GLY A 86 12.17 -8.38 12.44
CA GLY A 86 12.47 -9.82 12.54
C GLY A 86 11.23 -10.71 12.51
N CYS A 87 10.11 -10.22 11.97
CA CYS A 87 8.88 -11.00 11.77
C CYS A 87 8.88 -11.73 10.42
N GLN A 88 7.95 -12.67 10.26
CA GLN A 88 7.67 -13.33 8.98
C GLN A 88 6.54 -12.56 8.29
N VAL A 89 6.78 -12.06 7.08
CA VAL A 89 5.77 -11.31 6.33
C VAL A 89 5.30 -12.13 5.13
N THR A 90 3.98 -12.26 5.02
CA THR A 90 3.34 -12.83 3.84
C THR A 90 2.59 -11.71 3.12
N GLY A 91 2.96 -11.43 1.87
CA GLY A 91 2.26 -10.47 1.02
C GLY A 91 1.30 -11.16 0.06
N ILE A 92 0.19 -10.50 -0.23
CA ILE A 92 -0.66 -10.87 -1.36
C ILE A 92 -0.87 -9.67 -2.27
N ASP A 93 -0.92 -9.92 -3.57
CA ASP A 93 -1.34 -8.93 -4.56
C ASP A 93 -2.12 -9.60 -5.69
N LEU A 94 -3.04 -8.88 -6.29
CA LEU A 94 -3.84 -9.39 -7.42
C LEU A 94 -3.02 -9.41 -8.72
N THR A 95 -1.93 -8.65 -8.80
CA THR A 95 -1.13 -8.42 -10.00
C THR A 95 0.05 -9.38 -10.06
N ALA A 96 -0.03 -10.41 -10.89
CA ALA A 96 1.02 -11.42 -11.06
C ALA A 96 2.40 -10.81 -11.34
N ALA A 97 2.48 -9.73 -12.13
CA ALA A 97 3.73 -9.05 -12.43
C ALA A 97 4.37 -8.40 -11.18
N PHE A 98 3.56 -7.88 -10.26
CA PHE A 98 4.04 -7.36 -8.98
C PHE A 98 4.57 -8.47 -8.07
N CYS A 99 3.85 -9.58 -7.98
CA CYS A 99 4.28 -10.73 -7.19
C CYS A 99 5.63 -11.27 -7.69
N ARG A 100 5.79 -11.47 -9.00
CA ARG A 100 7.08 -11.88 -9.59
C ARG A 100 8.20 -10.87 -9.30
N ALA A 101 7.92 -9.58 -9.42
CA ALA A 101 8.89 -8.54 -9.10
C ALA A 101 9.28 -8.57 -7.62
N ALA A 102 8.31 -8.73 -6.72
CA ALA A 102 8.54 -8.82 -5.28
C ALA A 102 9.44 -10.01 -4.92
N GLU A 103 9.23 -11.20 -5.52
CA GLU A 103 10.06 -12.39 -5.30
C GLU A 103 11.52 -12.17 -5.72
N ILE A 104 11.73 -11.55 -6.90
CA ILE A 104 13.08 -11.18 -7.37
C ILE A 104 13.74 -10.19 -6.39
N LEU A 105 13.02 -9.14 -5.99
CA LEU A 105 13.53 -8.14 -5.06
C LEU A 105 13.81 -8.72 -3.65
N ASN A 106 12.99 -9.68 -3.19
CA ASN A 106 13.25 -10.41 -1.95
C ASN A 106 14.56 -11.21 -2.02
N THR A 107 14.84 -11.81 -3.18
CA THR A 107 16.09 -12.56 -3.41
C THR A 107 17.29 -11.62 -3.43
N GLU A 108 17.23 -10.54 -4.18
CA GLU A 108 18.30 -9.54 -4.30
C GLU A 108 18.64 -8.83 -2.98
N THR A 109 17.69 -8.75 -2.06
CA THR A 109 17.87 -8.18 -0.71
C THR A 109 18.16 -9.22 0.37
N GLY A 110 18.23 -10.53 0.02
CA GLY A 110 18.49 -11.62 0.97
C GLY A 110 17.31 -11.91 1.91
N LEU A 111 16.09 -11.51 1.57
CA LEU A 111 14.90 -11.60 2.43
C LEU A 111 13.92 -12.71 2.02
N SER A 112 14.23 -13.56 1.03
CA SER A 112 13.35 -14.66 0.58
C SER A 112 12.95 -15.64 1.69
N GLY A 113 13.78 -15.77 2.74
CA GLY A 113 13.46 -16.59 3.91
C GLY A 113 12.48 -15.94 4.91
N LYS A 114 12.26 -14.63 4.80
CA LYS A 114 11.40 -13.86 5.71
C LYS A 114 10.16 -13.27 5.05
N VAL A 115 10.19 -13.06 3.73
CA VAL A 115 9.09 -12.45 2.97
C VAL A 115 8.65 -13.42 1.87
N LYS A 116 7.39 -13.84 1.92
CA LYS A 116 6.73 -14.64 0.89
C LYS A 116 5.66 -13.80 0.22
N VAL A 117 5.45 -14.01 -1.09
CA VAL A 117 4.42 -13.29 -1.85
C VAL A 117 3.57 -14.28 -2.63
N PHE A 118 2.26 -14.04 -2.69
CA PHE A 118 1.32 -14.87 -3.43
C PHE A 118 0.43 -13.99 -4.32
N GLU A 119 0.20 -14.45 -5.55
CA GLU A 119 -0.86 -13.89 -6.38
C GLU A 119 -2.21 -14.35 -5.84
N ALA A 120 -2.96 -13.42 -5.24
CA ALA A 120 -4.25 -13.72 -4.65
C ALA A 120 -5.16 -12.49 -4.59
N SER A 121 -6.48 -12.75 -4.55
CA SER A 121 -7.47 -11.70 -4.29
C SER A 121 -7.61 -11.43 -2.79
N ALA A 122 -7.65 -10.16 -2.41
CA ALA A 122 -7.98 -9.75 -1.06
C ALA A 122 -9.43 -10.08 -0.64
N LEU A 123 -10.28 -10.49 -1.60
CA LEU A 123 -11.65 -10.95 -1.38
C LEU A 123 -11.76 -12.47 -1.18
N ALA A 124 -10.65 -13.20 -1.33
CA ALA A 124 -10.58 -14.66 -1.16
C ALA A 124 -9.13 -15.02 -0.79
N LEU A 125 -8.74 -14.76 0.44
CA LEU A 125 -7.38 -15.00 0.94
C LEU A 125 -7.10 -16.51 1.02
N PRO A 126 -6.00 -17.02 0.43
CA PRO A 126 -5.71 -18.46 0.37
C PRO A 126 -5.07 -18.97 1.66
N PHE A 127 -5.56 -18.51 2.80
CA PHE A 127 -5.05 -18.88 4.12
C PHE A 127 -6.17 -19.39 5.02
N GLU A 128 -5.82 -20.28 5.93
CA GLU A 128 -6.74 -20.76 6.95
C GLU A 128 -7.15 -19.63 7.89
N PRO A 129 -8.32 -19.71 8.53
CA PRO A 129 -8.69 -18.79 9.59
C PRO A 129 -7.61 -18.72 10.69
N GLU A 130 -7.43 -17.55 11.28
CA GLU A 130 -6.54 -17.35 12.43
C GLU A 130 -5.06 -17.70 12.17
N SER A 131 -4.60 -17.45 10.95
CA SER A 131 -3.21 -17.71 10.50
C SER A 131 -2.22 -16.60 10.88
N PHE A 132 -2.69 -15.38 11.12
CA PHE A 132 -1.84 -14.21 11.28
C PHE A 132 -2.03 -13.52 12.62
N ASP A 133 -0.92 -13.06 13.22
CA ASP A 133 -0.92 -12.25 14.44
C ASP A 133 -1.32 -10.81 14.13
N ARG A 134 -0.88 -10.30 12.96
CA ARG A 134 -1.13 -8.94 12.50
C ARG A 134 -1.39 -8.91 11.00
N ALA A 135 -2.12 -7.90 10.57
CA ALA A 135 -2.26 -7.58 9.15
C ALA A 135 -2.15 -6.08 8.93
N TYR A 136 -1.75 -5.68 7.73
CA TYR A 136 -1.82 -4.28 7.31
C TYR A 136 -2.18 -4.16 5.83
N SER A 137 -2.64 -2.98 5.45
CA SER A 137 -2.94 -2.63 4.06
C SER A 137 -2.71 -1.13 3.84
N GLN A 138 -1.99 -0.77 2.76
CA GLN A 138 -1.69 0.61 2.42
C GLN A 138 -2.18 0.98 1.02
N ASN A 139 -3.20 1.85 0.96
CA ASN A 139 -3.75 2.38 -0.30
C ASN A 139 -4.19 1.30 -1.30
N VAL A 140 -4.94 0.31 -0.82
CA VAL A 140 -5.46 -0.82 -1.61
C VAL A 140 -6.99 -0.75 -1.73
N VAL A 141 -7.66 -0.43 -0.63
CA VAL A 141 -9.12 -0.56 -0.51
C VAL A 141 -9.86 0.32 -1.51
N MET A 142 -9.28 1.44 -1.97
CA MET A 142 -9.87 2.28 -3.01
C MET A 142 -10.07 1.56 -4.37
N ASN A 143 -9.35 0.46 -4.61
CA ASN A 143 -9.50 -0.37 -5.81
C ASN A 143 -10.50 -1.52 -5.64
N ILE A 144 -11.10 -1.68 -4.46
CA ILE A 144 -11.98 -2.81 -4.13
C ILE A 144 -13.42 -2.31 -3.99
N ALA A 145 -14.32 -2.82 -4.83
CA ALA A 145 -15.74 -2.47 -4.77
C ALA A 145 -16.44 -3.11 -3.56
N ASP A 146 -16.16 -4.40 -3.27
CA ASP A 146 -16.70 -5.11 -2.09
C ASP A 146 -15.82 -4.89 -0.85
N LYS A 147 -15.99 -3.73 -0.20
CA LYS A 147 -15.28 -3.39 1.04
C LYS A 147 -15.55 -4.42 2.16
N LYS A 148 -16.79 -4.83 2.30
CA LYS A 148 -17.20 -5.77 3.35
C LYS A 148 -16.57 -7.14 3.13
N GLY A 149 -16.44 -7.58 1.87
CA GLY A 149 -15.69 -8.78 1.53
C GLY A 149 -14.23 -8.70 1.96
N PHE A 150 -13.57 -7.58 1.66
CA PHE A 150 -12.19 -7.33 2.10
C PHE A 150 -12.04 -7.39 3.62
N TYR A 151 -12.91 -6.67 4.36
CA TYR A 151 -12.83 -6.66 5.83
C TYR A 151 -13.15 -8.02 6.45
N ARG A 152 -14.12 -8.78 5.90
CA ARG A 152 -14.43 -10.15 6.36
C ARG A 152 -13.24 -11.10 6.18
N GLU A 153 -12.55 -11.05 5.06
CA GLU A 153 -11.38 -11.89 4.82
C GLU A 153 -10.21 -11.51 5.75
N ALA A 154 -9.93 -10.21 5.93
CA ALA A 154 -8.94 -9.74 6.90
C ALA A 154 -9.28 -10.19 8.33
N PHE A 155 -10.55 -10.09 8.73
CA PHE A 155 -11.03 -10.56 10.03
C PHE A 155 -10.89 -12.07 10.20
N ARG A 156 -11.24 -12.82 9.18
CA ARG A 156 -11.17 -14.29 9.19
C ARG A 156 -9.76 -14.81 9.45
N VAL A 157 -8.78 -14.25 8.75
CA VAL A 157 -7.38 -14.74 8.82
C VAL A 157 -6.61 -14.24 10.02
N LEU A 158 -7.07 -13.20 10.69
CA LEU A 158 -6.46 -12.74 11.94
C LEU A 158 -6.83 -13.65 13.11
N ARG A 159 -5.88 -13.90 14.00
CA ARG A 159 -6.10 -14.56 15.28
C ARG A 159 -6.98 -13.72 16.21
N PRO A 160 -7.69 -14.31 17.17
CA PRO A 160 -8.31 -13.57 18.27
C PRO A 160 -7.29 -12.64 18.93
N GLY A 161 -7.64 -11.38 19.18
CA GLY A 161 -6.73 -10.34 19.66
C GLY A 161 -5.79 -9.75 18.60
N GLY A 162 -5.74 -10.31 17.39
CA GLY A 162 -4.95 -9.81 16.26
C GLY A 162 -5.44 -8.45 15.78
N VAL A 163 -4.55 -7.69 15.16
CA VAL A 163 -4.84 -6.32 14.71
C VAL A 163 -4.64 -6.14 13.22
N LEU A 164 -5.45 -5.26 12.63
CA LEU A 164 -5.30 -4.76 11.26
C LEU A 164 -5.00 -3.26 11.31
N ALA A 165 -3.86 -2.85 10.77
CA ALA A 165 -3.54 -1.45 10.56
C ALA A 165 -3.75 -1.08 9.09
N MET A 166 -4.42 0.04 8.81
CA MET A 166 -4.64 0.50 7.44
C MET A 166 -4.35 1.98 7.28
N ALA A 167 -3.78 2.33 6.13
CA ALA A 167 -3.68 3.69 5.63
C ALA A 167 -4.42 3.75 4.28
N ASN A 168 -5.51 4.50 4.22
CA ASN A 168 -6.39 4.56 3.05
C ASN A 168 -6.66 6.00 2.62
N LEU A 169 -6.93 6.16 1.32
CA LEU A 169 -7.62 7.33 0.80
C LEU A 169 -9.13 7.06 0.82
N CYS A 170 -9.88 7.95 1.45
CA CYS A 170 -11.34 7.97 1.49
C CYS A 170 -11.91 9.10 0.64
N ALA A 171 -13.20 9.01 0.30
CA ALA A 171 -13.93 10.11 -0.34
C ALA A 171 -14.04 11.30 0.61
N GLY A 172 -13.77 12.48 0.11
CA GLY A 172 -13.91 13.72 0.85
C GLY A 172 -15.13 14.54 0.43
N PRO A 173 -15.49 15.58 1.19
CA PRO A 173 -16.66 16.42 0.92
C PRO A 173 -16.48 17.34 -0.31
N GLY A 174 -15.26 17.50 -0.84
CA GLY A 174 -14.94 18.34 -1.98
C GLY A 174 -15.41 17.79 -3.34
N GLY A 175 -16.01 16.61 -3.37
CA GLY A 175 -16.49 15.95 -4.57
C GLY A 175 -15.55 14.88 -5.10
N GLU A 176 -15.74 14.48 -6.37
CA GLU A 176 -14.97 13.41 -6.99
C GLU A 176 -13.51 13.80 -7.21
N PRO A 177 -12.52 12.91 -6.95
CA PRO A 177 -11.13 13.18 -7.24
C PRO A 177 -10.84 13.47 -8.71
N TYR A 178 -9.74 14.15 -8.98
CA TYR A 178 -9.25 14.34 -10.35
C TYR A 178 -8.61 13.04 -10.85
N TYR A 179 -8.86 12.71 -12.10
CA TYR A 179 -8.26 11.57 -12.80
C TYR A 179 -7.41 12.06 -14.01
N PRO A 180 -6.37 11.30 -14.42
CA PRO A 180 -5.91 10.05 -13.81
C PRO A 180 -5.37 10.25 -12.39
N ALA A 181 -5.50 9.23 -11.56
CA ALA A 181 -4.91 9.13 -10.24
C ALA A 181 -4.03 7.86 -10.17
N PRO A 182 -3.07 7.73 -9.23
CA PRO A 182 -2.18 6.57 -9.16
C PRO A 182 -2.88 5.22 -9.04
N TRP A 183 -4.10 5.19 -8.49
CA TRP A 183 -4.90 3.97 -8.31
C TRP A 183 -5.96 3.76 -9.40
N ALA A 184 -6.28 4.77 -10.20
CA ALA A 184 -7.34 4.69 -11.20
C ALA A 184 -7.14 5.69 -12.33
N THR A 185 -7.27 5.22 -13.57
CA THR A 185 -7.23 6.11 -14.75
C THR A 185 -8.50 6.94 -14.88
N THR A 186 -9.63 6.40 -14.44
CA THR A 186 -10.95 7.04 -14.49
C THR A 186 -11.75 6.70 -13.23
N ALA A 187 -12.87 7.40 -12.99
CA ALA A 187 -13.80 7.12 -11.90
C ALA A 187 -14.31 5.66 -11.90
N ALA A 188 -14.38 5.02 -13.05
CA ALA A 188 -14.93 3.66 -13.20
C ALA A 188 -14.16 2.59 -12.42
N THR A 189 -12.89 2.83 -12.09
CA THR A 189 -12.04 1.90 -11.32
C THR A 189 -11.67 2.42 -9.93
N SER A 190 -12.31 3.50 -9.48
CA SER A 190 -12.11 4.13 -8.18
C SER A 190 -13.34 3.92 -7.29
N PHE A 191 -13.14 3.24 -6.16
CA PHE A 191 -14.22 2.88 -5.23
C PHE A 191 -13.95 3.48 -3.85
N LEU A 192 -13.90 4.80 -3.77
CA LEU A 192 -13.72 5.49 -2.50
C LEU A 192 -14.99 5.40 -1.65
N SER A 193 -14.84 5.08 -0.38
CA SER A 193 -15.86 5.22 0.66
C SER A 193 -15.55 6.43 1.53
N THR A 194 -16.53 7.03 2.17
CA THR A 194 -16.27 8.06 3.18
C THR A 194 -15.60 7.46 4.43
N PRO A 195 -14.96 8.28 5.28
CA PRO A 195 -14.44 7.81 6.56
C PRO A 195 -15.50 7.14 7.43
N GLU A 196 -16.73 7.71 7.46
CA GLU A 196 -17.85 7.20 8.24
C GLU A 196 -18.33 5.82 7.74
N GLU A 197 -18.43 5.66 6.41
CA GLU A 197 -18.76 4.36 5.80
C GLU A 197 -17.69 3.33 6.09
N THR A 198 -16.42 3.71 5.98
CA THR A 198 -15.28 2.83 6.29
C THR A 198 -15.31 2.35 7.74
N ARG A 199 -15.50 3.25 8.70
CA ARG A 199 -15.61 2.91 10.12
C ARG A 199 -16.80 1.97 10.37
N ARG A 200 -17.97 2.31 9.86
CA ARG A 200 -19.20 1.51 10.01
C ARG A 200 -19.01 0.09 9.45
N ASP A 201 -18.42 -0.06 8.29
CA ASP A 201 -18.22 -1.36 7.65
C ASP A 201 -17.22 -2.25 8.44
N LEU A 202 -16.19 -1.65 9.04
CA LEU A 202 -15.28 -2.34 9.95
C LEU A 202 -16.00 -2.82 11.22
N GLU A 203 -16.78 -1.96 11.89
CA GLU A 203 -17.55 -2.29 13.07
C GLU A 203 -18.61 -3.38 12.78
N GLN A 204 -19.29 -3.30 11.63
CA GLN A 204 -20.25 -4.32 11.19
C GLN A 204 -19.60 -5.67 10.86
N THR A 205 -18.31 -5.68 10.53
CA THR A 205 -17.55 -6.92 10.33
C THR A 205 -17.17 -7.60 11.64
N GLY A 206 -17.24 -6.87 12.76
CA GLY A 206 -16.91 -7.37 14.09
C GLY A 206 -15.59 -6.83 14.65
N PHE A 207 -14.90 -5.96 13.93
CA PHE A 207 -13.70 -5.32 14.46
C PHE A 207 -14.02 -4.28 15.53
N GLU A 208 -13.19 -4.23 16.57
CA GLU A 208 -13.10 -3.09 17.49
C GLU A 208 -12.23 -2.00 16.88
N VAL A 209 -12.74 -0.80 16.72
CA VAL A 209 -11.96 0.34 16.24
C VAL A 209 -11.14 0.91 17.39
N VAL A 210 -9.83 0.64 17.39
CA VAL A 210 -8.88 1.11 18.42
C VAL A 210 -8.43 2.54 18.13
N ARG A 211 -8.17 2.87 16.86
CA ARG A 211 -7.82 4.21 16.39
C ARG A 211 -8.40 4.44 15.00
N PHE A 212 -8.86 5.63 14.76
CA PHE A 212 -9.35 6.07 13.46
C PHE A 212 -9.11 7.58 13.35
N GLU A 213 -8.17 7.99 12.49
CA GLU A 213 -7.69 9.36 12.42
C GLU A 213 -7.68 9.87 10.98
N ASP A 214 -8.27 11.04 10.76
CA ASP A 214 -8.06 11.81 9.54
C ASP A 214 -6.68 12.50 9.62
N THR A 215 -5.76 12.07 8.77
CA THR A 215 -4.39 12.59 8.70
C THR A 215 -4.21 13.66 7.64
N SER A 216 -5.29 14.11 6.97
CA SER A 216 -5.23 15.06 5.86
C SER A 216 -4.56 16.37 6.26
N ALA A 217 -4.92 16.93 7.41
CA ALA A 217 -4.34 18.18 7.90
C ALA A 217 -2.84 18.03 8.21
N ARG A 218 -2.44 16.91 8.82
CA ARG A 218 -1.03 16.61 9.14
C ARG A 218 -0.15 16.50 7.89
N THR A 219 -0.69 15.96 6.81
CA THR A 219 0.04 15.71 5.55
C THR A 219 -0.09 16.84 4.53
N ALA A 220 -0.98 17.81 4.74
CA ALA A 220 -1.34 18.86 3.77
C ALA A 220 -0.13 19.67 3.27
N ALA A 221 0.73 20.15 4.18
CA ALA A 221 1.89 20.94 3.81
C ALA A 221 2.90 20.14 2.97
N ALA A 222 3.18 18.88 3.34
CA ALA A 222 4.07 17.99 2.61
C ALA A 222 3.54 17.67 1.20
N ARG A 223 2.23 17.42 1.07
CA ARG A 223 1.57 17.16 -0.21
C ARG A 223 1.62 18.36 -1.13
N ARG A 224 1.34 19.56 -0.59
CA ARG A 224 1.44 20.80 -1.35
C ARG A 224 2.87 21.05 -1.84
N ALA A 225 3.87 20.87 -0.97
CA ALA A 225 5.27 21.01 -1.34
C ALA A 225 5.67 19.99 -2.42
N GLN A 226 5.21 18.75 -2.31
CA GLN A 226 5.43 17.71 -3.32
C GLN A 226 4.80 18.10 -4.67
N ARG A 227 3.54 18.59 -4.68
CA ARG A 227 2.88 19.03 -5.92
C ARG A 227 3.65 20.17 -6.60
N LEU A 228 4.01 21.21 -5.87
CA LEU A 228 4.77 22.33 -6.42
C LEU A 228 6.11 21.87 -7.03
N ARG A 229 6.79 20.93 -6.38
CA ARG A 229 8.02 20.35 -6.91
C ARG A 229 7.76 19.55 -8.19
N LEU A 230 6.73 18.71 -8.22
CA LEU A 230 6.37 17.95 -9.43
C LEU A 230 6.02 18.87 -10.62
N GLU A 231 5.32 19.98 -10.36
CA GLU A 231 4.96 20.98 -11.38
C GLU A 231 6.18 21.73 -11.92
N SER A 232 7.18 22.02 -11.07
CA SER A 232 8.35 22.81 -11.46
C SER A 232 9.54 21.97 -11.97
N GLU A 233 9.74 20.77 -11.40
CA GLU A 233 10.94 19.95 -11.63
C GLU A 233 10.61 18.62 -12.34
N GLY A 234 9.32 18.24 -12.39
CA GLY A 234 8.86 16.95 -12.92
C GLY A 234 9.07 15.80 -11.95
N LEU A 235 9.15 14.57 -12.49
CA LEU A 235 9.35 13.37 -11.70
C LEU A 235 10.79 13.32 -11.13
N PRO A 236 10.96 12.88 -9.86
CA PRO A 236 12.30 12.71 -9.29
C PRO A 236 13.07 11.59 -9.99
N ALA A 237 14.38 11.50 -9.78
CA ALA A 237 15.21 10.44 -10.36
C ALA A 237 14.74 9.04 -9.93
N LEU A 238 14.28 8.89 -8.69
CA LEU A 238 13.76 7.64 -8.12
C LEU A 238 12.33 7.81 -7.63
N GLY A 239 11.50 6.83 -7.93
CA GLY A 239 10.12 6.73 -7.49
C GLY A 239 9.39 5.63 -8.23
N PHE A 240 8.16 5.33 -7.83
CA PHE A 240 7.38 4.27 -8.44
C PHE A 240 7.06 4.49 -9.94
N HIS A 241 7.19 5.71 -10.46
CA HIS A 241 7.10 5.99 -11.90
C HIS A 241 8.17 5.26 -12.72
N VAL A 242 9.28 4.84 -12.10
CA VAL A 242 10.32 4.02 -12.76
C VAL A 242 9.71 2.77 -13.37
N PHE A 243 8.77 2.11 -12.70
CA PHE A 243 8.09 0.93 -13.23
C PHE A 243 6.65 1.20 -13.72
N MET A 244 5.96 2.19 -13.17
CA MET A 244 4.61 2.56 -13.60
C MET A 244 4.59 3.40 -14.88
N GLY A 245 5.59 4.25 -15.08
CA GLY A 245 5.74 5.08 -16.28
C GLY A 245 5.49 6.58 -16.06
N ALA A 246 5.80 7.36 -17.08
CA ALA A 246 5.79 8.83 -17.01
C ALA A 246 4.40 9.45 -16.80
N HIS A 247 3.31 8.74 -17.14
CA HIS A 247 1.93 9.20 -16.88
C HIS A 247 1.63 9.40 -15.40
N MET A 248 2.48 8.86 -14.50
CA MET A 248 2.37 9.09 -13.06
C MET A 248 2.56 10.54 -12.65
N LEU A 249 3.22 11.39 -13.46
CA LEU A 249 3.39 12.82 -13.14
C LEU A 249 2.02 13.49 -12.98
N GLU A 250 1.16 13.37 -13.99
CA GLU A 250 -0.19 13.94 -13.96
C GLU A 250 -1.03 13.34 -12.83
N ALA A 251 -0.97 12.01 -12.67
CA ALA A 251 -1.72 11.31 -11.63
C ALA A 251 -1.32 11.76 -10.21
N MET A 252 -0.03 12.00 -9.97
CA MET A 252 0.47 12.50 -8.66
C MET A 252 0.02 13.95 -8.41
N ILE A 253 0.10 14.82 -9.43
CA ILE A 253 -0.38 16.20 -9.35
C ILE A 253 -1.88 16.23 -9.07
N ASN A 254 -2.67 15.46 -9.80
CA ASN A 254 -4.12 15.34 -9.61
C ASN A 254 -4.49 14.87 -8.20
N THR A 255 -3.75 13.88 -7.67
CA THR A 255 -3.98 13.37 -6.31
C THR A 255 -3.69 14.44 -5.25
N ALA A 256 -2.59 15.15 -5.38
CA ALA A 256 -2.25 16.22 -4.44
C ALA A 256 -3.26 17.37 -4.49
N ARG A 257 -3.68 17.75 -5.71
CA ARG A 257 -4.72 18.76 -5.92
C ARG A 257 -6.07 18.32 -5.33
N SER A 258 -6.46 17.05 -5.56
CA SER A 258 -7.69 16.49 -4.98
C SER A 258 -7.67 16.55 -3.45
N ALA A 259 -6.53 16.27 -2.82
CA ALA A 259 -6.38 16.39 -1.37
C ALA A 259 -6.44 17.85 -0.87
N GLU A 260 -5.82 18.80 -1.59
CA GLU A 260 -5.88 20.23 -1.25
C GLU A 260 -7.32 20.80 -1.33
N GLU A 261 -8.13 20.28 -2.25
CA GLU A 261 -9.53 20.66 -2.42
C GLU A 261 -10.51 19.83 -1.57
N GLY A 262 -9.99 18.96 -0.68
CA GLY A 262 -10.82 18.13 0.19
C GLY A 262 -11.64 17.07 -0.54
N ARG A 263 -11.24 16.68 -1.77
CA ARG A 263 -11.89 15.61 -2.55
C ARG A 263 -11.48 14.22 -2.09
N GLY A 264 -10.31 14.12 -1.48
CA GLY A 264 -9.77 12.90 -0.88
C GLY A 264 -9.32 13.16 0.55
N VAL A 265 -9.70 12.26 1.45
CA VAL A 265 -9.33 12.29 2.87
C VAL A 265 -8.42 11.11 3.18
N SER A 266 -7.24 11.39 3.75
CA SER A 266 -6.34 10.32 4.19
C SER A 266 -6.68 9.88 5.60
N VAL A 267 -6.92 8.60 5.77
CA VAL A 267 -7.29 8.01 7.05
C VAL A 267 -6.28 6.94 7.43
N GLU A 268 -5.77 7.03 8.66
CA GLU A 268 -5.04 5.95 9.32
C GLU A 268 -5.90 5.31 10.40
N MET A 269 -5.88 3.98 10.46
CA MET A 269 -6.69 3.26 11.40
C MET A 269 -6.00 2.00 11.93
N LEU A 270 -6.31 1.67 13.17
CA LEU A 270 -5.98 0.41 13.82
C LEU A 270 -7.28 -0.20 14.33
N VAL A 271 -7.54 -1.43 13.90
CA VAL A 271 -8.70 -2.20 14.37
C VAL A 271 -8.23 -3.52 14.93
N ARG A 272 -8.99 -4.10 15.86
CA ARG A 272 -8.67 -5.35 16.55
C ARG A 272 -9.79 -6.36 16.34
N LYS A 273 -9.42 -7.62 16.08
CA LYS A 273 -10.33 -8.75 16.23
C LYS A 273 -10.49 -9.05 17.72
N PRO A 274 -11.70 -9.03 18.29
CA PRO A 274 -11.92 -9.41 19.69
C PRO A 274 -11.34 -10.80 20.02
N GLY A 275 -10.97 -11.00 21.31
CA GLY A 275 -10.44 -12.29 21.80
C GLY A 275 -11.53 -13.32 22.06
#